data_1a96c2bdcd8e6726af00dc8c08706701
#
_entry.id   1a96c2bdcd8e6726af00dc8c08706701
#
_cell.length_a   1.000
_cell.length_b   1.000
_cell.length_c   1.000
_cell.angle_alpha   90.00
_cell.angle_beta   90.00
_cell.angle_gamma   90.00
#
_symmetry.space_group_name_H-M   'P 1'
#
loop_
_entity.id
_entity.type
_entity.pdbx_description
1 polymer ?
#
loop_
_entity_poly.entity_id
_entity_poly.type
_entity_poly.pdbx_seq_one_letter_code
_entity_poly.pdbx_strand_id
1 'polypeptide(L)'
;IEDEAFRNRRATESLEAAQSQTVDALADRVEEVYERLASRRRSSTTRHPSEERDWIVADLHLHTSWSHDCSIDVVELIDHAEAQGLGAIAVTDHNVLGGALEAVERARGRRLVVIPGEEVKTASDGEVIGLFLREEIPQGMSFGETIDAIRAQGGLVYVPHPFDRLHAIPTPATLHRHLAEIDVLEVYNARLLFEAYNEEGLRFARKYNLTPGAGSDAHVLAGVGTGAVRMRRFSGPEEFLVSLHDAEVLRRPKSLVYLQGLKWVAQAKERVR
;
A
#
# COMPACT_ATOMS: atom_id res chain seq x y z
N ILE A 1 57.59 7.64 6.03
CA ILE A 1 57.70 9.02 5.49
C ILE A 1 56.65 9.08 4.42
N GLU A 2 55.48 9.64 4.78
CA GLU A 2 54.41 9.83 3.80
C GLU A 2 54.84 10.88 2.79
N ASP A 3 54.69 10.54 1.51
CA ASP A 3 55.01 11.39 0.37
C ASP A 3 54.23 12.73 0.46
N GLU A 4 54.92 13.84 0.33
CA GLU A 4 54.36 15.20 0.36
C GLU A 4 53.25 15.36 -0.70
N ALA A 5 53.36 14.70 -1.84
CA ALA A 5 52.36 14.67 -2.89
C ALA A 5 51.06 13.95 -2.44
N PHE A 6 51.16 12.91 -1.60
CA PHE A 6 50.01 12.23 -1.02
C PHE A 6 49.30 13.14 -0.01
N ARG A 7 50.01 13.83 0.88
CA ARG A 7 49.41 14.76 1.84
C ARG A 7 48.70 15.91 1.15
N ASN A 8 49.34 16.51 0.14
CA ASN A 8 48.74 17.61 -0.61
C ASN A 8 47.45 17.19 -1.35
N ARG A 9 47.46 16.00 -1.95
CA ARG A 9 46.25 15.44 -2.60
C ARG A 9 45.10 15.23 -1.61
N ARG A 10 45.41 14.62 -0.46
CA ARG A 10 44.40 14.40 0.61
C ARG A 10 43.87 15.72 1.19
N ALA A 11 44.75 16.73 1.33
CA ALA A 11 44.33 18.06 1.78
C ALA A 11 43.38 18.73 0.77
N THR A 12 43.68 18.62 -0.54
CA THR A 12 42.81 19.15 -1.59
C THR A 12 41.47 18.42 -1.63
N GLU A 13 41.47 17.08 -1.61
CA GLU A 13 40.24 16.27 -1.55
C GLU A 13 39.38 16.60 -0.31
N SER A 14 40.03 16.81 0.84
CA SER A 14 39.32 17.18 2.08
C SER A 14 38.75 18.60 2.02
N LEU A 15 39.45 19.53 1.38
CA LEU A 15 38.98 20.90 1.20
C LEU A 15 37.78 20.96 0.24
N GLU A 16 37.85 20.23 -0.87
CA GLU A 16 36.73 20.09 -1.83
C GLU A 16 35.49 19.44 -1.18
N ALA A 17 35.73 18.38 -0.41
CA ALA A 17 34.65 17.74 0.36
C ALA A 17 34.05 18.69 1.41
N ALA A 18 34.87 19.50 2.11
CA ALA A 18 34.37 20.48 3.06
C ALA A 18 33.60 21.63 2.40
N GLN A 19 34.02 22.07 1.21
CA GLN A 19 33.33 23.10 0.45
C GLN A 19 31.97 22.62 -0.04
N SER A 20 31.81 21.32 -0.33
CA SER A 20 30.52 20.72 -0.70
C SER A 20 29.57 20.53 0.49
N GLN A 21 30.04 20.70 1.71
CA GLN A 21 29.27 20.55 2.97
C GLN A 21 29.05 21.89 3.69
N THR A 22 29.06 22.99 2.96
CA THR A 22 28.76 24.31 3.54
C THR A 22 27.28 24.38 3.96
N VAL A 23 26.98 25.32 4.87
CA VAL A 23 25.58 25.60 5.29
C VAL A 23 24.69 25.95 4.09
N ASP A 24 25.27 26.71 3.14
CA ASP A 24 24.55 27.10 1.91
C ASP A 24 24.24 25.86 1.03
N ALA A 25 25.21 24.98 0.80
CA ALA A 25 25.02 23.74 0.06
C ALA A 25 24.02 22.79 0.77
N LEU A 26 23.97 22.81 2.09
CA LEU A 26 22.95 22.08 2.84
C LEU A 26 21.58 22.74 2.70
N ALA A 27 21.51 24.06 2.74
CA ALA A 27 20.26 24.81 2.52
C ALA A 27 19.70 24.54 1.12
N ASP A 28 20.53 24.62 0.08
CA ASP A 28 20.15 24.32 -1.31
C ASP A 28 19.58 22.89 -1.45
N ARG A 29 20.21 21.90 -0.81
CA ARG A 29 19.74 20.51 -0.81
C ARG A 29 18.42 20.34 -0.05
N VAL A 30 18.24 21.08 1.03
CA VAL A 30 16.98 21.10 1.78
C VAL A 30 15.89 21.77 0.94
N GLU A 31 16.17 22.90 0.28
CA GLU A 31 15.24 23.55 -0.64
C GLU A 31 14.86 22.65 -1.80
N GLU A 32 15.82 21.98 -2.45
CA GLU A 32 15.55 21.01 -3.51
C GLU A 32 14.62 19.87 -3.03
N VAL A 33 14.85 19.36 -1.81
CA VAL A 33 13.96 18.37 -1.20
C VAL A 33 12.57 18.96 -0.94
N TYR A 34 12.48 20.19 -0.43
CA TYR A 34 11.20 20.86 -0.22
C TYR A 34 10.46 21.14 -1.52
N GLU A 35 11.12 21.61 -2.56
CA GLU A 35 10.54 21.83 -3.88
C GLU A 35 10.05 20.51 -4.49
N ARG A 36 10.85 19.45 -4.39
CA ARG A 36 10.46 18.11 -4.82
C ARG A 36 9.26 17.56 -4.05
N LEU A 37 9.20 17.80 -2.74
CA LEU A 37 8.05 17.43 -1.91
C LEU A 37 6.83 18.32 -2.19
N ALA A 38 7.03 19.62 -2.41
CA ALA A 38 5.97 20.56 -2.76
C ALA A 38 5.38 20.29 -4.15
N SER A 39 6.23 19.94 -5.13
CA SER A 39 5.77 19.56 -6.47
C SER A 39 5.03 18.20 -6.47
N ARG A 40 5.38 17.32 -5.52
CA ARG A 40 4.69 16.04 -5.27
C ARG A 40 3.43 16.20 -4.40
N ARG A 41 3.30 17.26 -3.63
CA ARG A 41 2.01 17.71 -3.13
C ARG A 41 1.20 18.13 -4.36
N ARG A 42 0.56 17.15 -4.99
CA ARG A 42 -0.52 17.41 -5.95
C ARG A 42 -1.37 18.48 -5.29
N SER A 43 -1.52 19.61 -5.94
CA SER A 43 -2.15 20.80 -5.35
C SER A 43 -3.52 20.41 -4.79
N SER A 44 -3.59 20.26 -3.48
CA SER A 44 -4.85 20.06 -2.76
C SER A 44 -5.66 21.36 -2.68
N THR A 45 -5.40 22.30 -3.58
CA THR A 45 -6.04 23.63 -3.60
C THR A 45 -7.30 23.72 -4.44
N THR A 46 -7.69 22.65 -5.11
CA THR A 46 -9.09 22.50 -5.47
C THR A 46 -9.76 21.71 -4.34
N ARG A 47 -10.44 22.41 -3.42
CA ARG A 47 -11.56 21.82 -2.72
C ARG A 47 -12.51 21.33 -3.82
N HIS A 48 -12.29 20.08 -4.25
CA HIS A 48 -13.30 19.41 -5.03
C HIS A 48 -14.55 19.34 -4.16
N PRO A 49 -15.76 19.45 -4.74
CA PRO A 49 -17.00 19.30 -4.01
C PRO A 49 -17.14 17.86 -3.49
N SER A 50 -16.21 17.46 -2.59
CA SER A 50 -16.26 16.20 -1.88
C SER A 50 -17.45 16.13 -0.93
N GLU A 51 -17.99 17.29 -0.55
CA GLU A 51 -19.07 17.40 0.42
C GLU A 51 -20.40 16.80 -0.06
N GLU A 52 -20.63 16.70 -1.38
CA GLU A 52 -21.85 16.12 -1.96
C GLU A 52 -21.72 14.60 -2.28
N ARG A 53 -20.52 14.03 -2.21
CA ARG A 53 -20.33 12.60 -2.51
C ARG A 53 -20.73 11.70 -1.33
N ASP A 54 -21.38 10.57 -1.64
CA ASP A 54 -21.79 9.60 -0.64
C ASP A 54 -20.60 9.03 0.14
N TRP A 55 -20.84 8.74 1.42
CA TRP A 55 -19.91 7.95 2.21
C TRP A 55 -20.01 6.48 1.83
N ILE A 56 -18.86 5.84 1.66
CA ILE A 56 -18.74 4.41 1.42
C ILE A 56 -17.76 3.77 2.41
N VAL A 57 -17.86 2.47 2.56
CA VAL A 57 -16.87 1.65 3.26
C VAL A 57 -16.05 0.91 2.21
N ALA A 58 -14.73 0.98 2.31
CA ALA A 58 -13.81 0.34 1.38
C ALA A 58 -12.84 -0.59 2.12
N ASP A 59 -12.69 -1.83 1.65
CA ASP A 59 -11.65 -2.76 2.09
C ASP A 59 -10.53 -2.73 1.05
N LEU A 60 -9.33 -2.31 1.46
CA LEU A 60 -8.24 -1.97 0.54
C LEU A 60 -7.21 -3.10 0.36
N HIS A 61 -7.46 -4.29 0.93
CA HIS A 61 -6.53 -5.41 0.84
C HIS A 61 -7.31 -6.74 0.91
N LEU A 62 -7.53 -7.37 -0.25
CA LEU A 62 -8.30 -8.59 -0.38
C LEU A 62 -7.67 -9.54 -1.40
N HIS A 63 -7.84 -10.85 -1.16
CA HIS A 63 -7.35 -11.91 -2.03
C HIS A 63 -8.48 -12.75 -2.59
N THR A 64 -8.23 -13.34 -3.76
CA THR A 64 -9.12 -14.26 -4.47
C THR A 64 -8.44 -15.60 -4.74
N SER A 65 -9.13 -16.50 -5.41
CA SER A 65 -8.58 -17.79 -5.87
C SER A 65 -7.44 -17.66 -6.90
N TRP A 66 -7.09 -16.45 -7.32
CA TRP A 66 -5.90 -16.17 -8.11
C TRP A 66 -4.63 -16.16 -7.26
N SER A 67 -4.74 -15.88 -5.97
CA SER A 67 -3.65 -16.07 -5.00
C SER A 67 -3.50 -17.55 -4.66
N HIS A 68 -2.26 -18.03 -4.60
CA HIS A 68 -1.93 -19.43 -4.33
C HIS A 68 -2.44 -19.97 -2.98
N ASP A 69 -2.81 -19.10 -2.07
CA ASP A 69 -3.18 -19.42 -0.69
C ASP A 69 -4.60 -18.98 -0.31
N CYS A 70 -5.38 -18.48 -1.29
CA CYS A 70 -6.77 -18.09 -1.13
C CYS A 70 -7.69 -18.91 -2.05
N SER A 71 -8.92 -19.18 -1.61
CA SER A 71 -9.92 -19.95 -2.37
C SER A 71 -11.22 -19.20 -2.59
N ILE A 72 -11.24 -17.90 -2.38
CA ILE A 72 -12.42 -17.06 -2.59
C ILE A 72 -12.62 -16.86 -4.10
N ASP A 73 -13.74 -17.37 -4.64
CA ASP A 73 -14.15 -17.07 -6.01
C ASP A 73 -14.41 -15.58 -6.19
N VAL A 74 -14.03 -15.02 -7.35
CA VAL A 74 -14.15 -13.58 -7.64
C VAL A 74 -15.62 -13.11 -7.56
N VAL A 75 -16.56 -13.90 -8.07
CA VAL A 75 -17.99 -13.53 -8.04
C VAL A 75 -18.53 -13.62 -6.62
N GLU A 76 -18.15 -14.68 -5.87
CA GLU A 76 -18.52 -14.82 -4.46
C GLU A 76 -17.97 -13.66 -3.61
N LEU A 77 -16.75 -13.19 -3.89
CA LEU A 77 -16.18 -12.01 -3.22
C LEU A 77 -17.04 -10.76 -3.45
N ILE A 78 -17.37 -10.48 -4.71
CA ILE A 78 -18.17 -9.31 -5.09
C ILE A 78 -19.55 -9.35 -4.43
N ASP A 79 -20.25 -10.49 -4.54
CA ASP A 79 -21.59 -10.66 -3.94
C ASP A 79 -21.54 -10.51 -2.42
N HIS A 80 -20.51 -11.08 -1.78
CA HIS A 80 -20.31 -10.97 -0.34
C HIS A 80 -20.00 -9.53 0.09
N ALA A 81 -19.11 -8.82 -0.64
CA ALA A 81 -18.78 -7.44 -0.37
C ALA A 81 -20.00 -6.52 -0.43
N GLU A 82 -20.85 -6.67 -1.46
CA GLU A 82 -22.12 -5.93 -1.56
C GLU A 82 -23.08 -6.28 -0.41
N ALA A 83 -23.19 -7.56 -0.05
CA ALA A 83 -24.04 -8.00 1.07
C ALA A 83 -23.55 -7.46 2.42
N GLN A 84 -22.25 -7.22 2.58
CA GLN A 84 -21.67 -6.56 3.76
C GLN A 84 -21.80 -5.03 3.73
N GLY A 85 -22.34 -4.45 2.66
CA GLY A 85 -22.52 -3.01 2.50
C GLY A 85 -21.21 -2.27 2.16
N LEU A 86 -20.21 -2.97 1.60
CA LEU A 86 -19.01 -2.31 1.07
C LEU A 86 -19.37 -1.55 -0.21
N GLY A 87 -18.84 -0.34 -0.33
CA GLY A 87 -19.00 0.50 -1.52
C GLY A 87 -17.78 0.44 -2.45
N ALA A 88 -16.64 -0.05 -1.93
CA ALA A 88 -15.44 -0.32 -2.72
C ALA A 88 -14.62 -1.48 -2.12
N ILE A 89 -13.89 -2.19 -2.98
CA ILE A 89 -12.88 -3.19 -2.61
C ILE A 89 -11.64 -3.03 -3.48
N ALA A 90 -10.46 -3.27 -2.92
CA ALA A 90 -9.24 -3.51 -3.70
C ALA A 90 -8.97 -5.01 -3.73
N VAL A 91 -8.88 -5.58 -4.91
CA VAL A 91 -8.43 -6.97 -5.12
C VAL A 91 -6.94 -6.92 -5.40
N THR A 92 -6.16 -7.57 -4.56
CA THR A 92 -4.70 -7.42 -4.46
C THR A 92 -4.02 -8.78 -4.36
N ASP A 93 -4.32 -9.68 -5.29
CA ASP A 93 -3.77 -11.03 -5.30
C ASP A 93 -2.24 -11.03 -5.36
N HIS A 94 -1.62 -12.04 -4.75
CA HIS A 94 -0.16 -12.17 -4.67
C HIS A 94 0.46 -12.38 -6.06
N ASN A 95 1.25 -11.41 -6.51
CA ASN A 95 2.06 -11.44 -7.74
C ASN A 95 1.26 -11.78 -9.01
N VAL A 96 -0.02 -11.42 -9.04
CA VAL A 96 -0.89 -11.60 -10.20
C VAL A 96 -2.02 -10.57 -10.20
N LEU A 97 -2.25 -9.95 -11.36
CA LEU A 97 -3.29 -8.94 -11.54
C LEU A 97 -4.61 -9.53 -12.07
N GLY A 98 -4.58 -10.79 -12.54
CA GLY A 98 -5.71 -11.41 -13.25
C GLY A 98 -7.01 -11.41 -12.46
N GLY A 99 -6.98 -11.73 -11.16
CA GLY A 99 -8.14 -11.73 -10.28
C GLY A 99 -8.79 -10.35 -10.13
N ALA A 100 -7.96 -9.32 -10.02
CA ALA A 100 -8.42 -7.94 -9.94
C ALA A 100 -9.08 -7.47 -11.24
N LEU A 101 -8.51 -7.81 -12.39
CA LEU A 101 -9.09 -7.49 -13.70
C LEU A 101 -10.41 -8.24 -13.93
N GLU A 102 -10.49 -9.53 -13.56
CA GLU A 102 -11.74 -10.28 -13.58
C GLU A 102 -12.80 -9.62 -12.68
N ALA A 103 -12.41 -9.21 -11.46
CA ALA A 103 -13.31 -8.56 -10.53
C ALA A 103 -13.86 -7.23 -11.06
N VAL A 104 -13.02 -6.41 -11.71
CA VAL A 104 -13.45 -5.18 -12.39
C VAL A 104 -14.51 -5.49 -13.47
N GLU A 105 -14.27 -6.50 -14.29
CA GLU A 105 -15.21 -6.90 -15.36
C GLU A 105 -16.54 -7.39 -14.78
N ARG A 106 -16.48 -8.27 -13.76
CA ARG A 106 -17.68 -8.83 -13.09
C ARG A 106 -18.49 -7.79 -12.31
N ALA A 107 -17.84 -6.72 -11.84
CA ALA A 107 -18.51 -5.62 -11.13
C ALA A 107 -19.11 -4.57 -12.06
N ARG A 108 -18.98 -4.67 -13.38
CA ARG A 108 -19.58 -3.71 -14.31
C ARG A 108 -21.09 -3.59 -14.13
N GLY A 109 -21.55 -2.35 -13.95
CA GLY A 109 -22.97 -2.05 -13.72
C GLY A 109 -23.44 -2.28 -12.28
N ARG A 110 -22.59 -2.76 -11.39
CA ARG A 110 -22.88 -2.87 -9.95
C ARG A 110 -22.58 -1.54 -9.23
N ARG A 111 -23.04 -1.44 -7.99
CA ARG A 111 -22.76 -0.28 -7.13
C ARG A 111 -21.36 -0.33 -6.50
N LEU A 112 -20.80 -1.52 -6.36
CA LEU A 112 -19.48 -1.78 -5.82
C LEU A 112 -18.40 -1.26 -6.80
N VAL A 113 -17.47 -0.48 -6.29
CA VAL A 113 -16.26 -0.07 -7.01
C VAL A 113 -15.17 -1.09 -6.74
N VAL A 114 -14.62 -1.68 -7.79
CA VAL A 114 -13.44 -2.55 -7.67
C VAL A 114 -12.20 -1.74 -8.08
N ILE A 115 -11.23 -1.68 -7.19
CA ILE A 115 -9.90 -1.12 -7.44
C ILE A 115 -9.01 -2.28 -7.88
N PRO A 116 -8.51 -2.30 -9.13
CA PRO A 116 -7.57 -3.32 -9.56
C PRO A 116 -6.21 -3.07 -8.89
N GLY A 117 -5.70 -4.07 -8.21
CA GLY A 117 -4.42 -4.02 -7.52
C GLY A 117 -3.70 -5.35 -7.54
N GLU A 118 -2.48 -5.33 -7.07
CA GLU A 118 -1.62 -6.51 -6.96
C GLU A 118 -0.69 -6.34 -5.77
N GLU A 119 -0.60 -7.37 -4.92
CA GLU A 119 0.38 -7.43 -3.85
C GLU A 119 1.65 -8.09 -4.37
N VAL A 120 2.64 -7.27 -4.70
CA VAL A 120 3.88 -7.68 -5.36
C VAL A 120 4.95 -7.99 -4.33
N LYS A 121 5.50 -9.21 -4.37
CA LYS A 121 6.64 -9.61 -3.55
C LYS A 121 7.92 -9.05 -4.13
N THR A 122 8.61 -8.21 -3.36
CA THR A 122 9.92 -7.67 -3.73
C THR A 122 11.05 -8.68 -3.51
N ALA A 123 12.25 -8.38 -3.97
CA ALA A 123 13.42 -9.27 -3.84
C ALA A 123 13.81 -9.50 -2.37
N SER A 124 13.72 -8.50 -1.49
CA SER A 124 14.23 -8.55 -0.12
C SER A 124 13.45 -7.74 0.92
N ASP A 125 12.64 -6.77 0.49
CA ASP A 125 12.03 -5.77 1.36
C ASP A 125 10.51 -5.94 1.49
N GLY A 126 10.04 -7.18 1.63
CA GLY A 126 8.63 -7.48 1.83
C GLY A 126 7.79 -7.32 0.57
N GLU A 127 6.60 -6.78 0.75
CA GLU A 127 5.59 -6.65 -0.29
C GLU A 127 5.18 -5.19 -0.49
N VAL A 128 4.76 -4.87 -1.72
CA VAL A 128 4.21 -3.57 -2.10
C VAL A 128 2.94 -3.81 -2.89
N ILE A 129 1.85 -3.17 -2.49
CA ILE A 129 0.62 -3.19 -3.27
C ILE A 129 0.63 -2.03 -4.26
N GLY A 130 0.43 -2.34 -5.54
CA GLY A 130 0.03 -1.37 -6.54
C GLY A 130 -1.50 -1.30 -6.62
N LEU A 131 -2.08 -0.11 -6.53
CA LEU A 131 -3.51 0.10 -6.75
C LEU A 131 -3.76 0.83 -8.07
N PHE A 132 -4.93 0.62 -8.68
CA PHE A 132 -5.32 1.19 -9.98
C PHE A 132 -4.41 0.74 -11.13
N LEU A 133 -3.94 -0.50 -11.07
CA LEU A 133 -3.08 -1.10 -12.08
C LEU A 133 -3.88 -1.49 -13.33
N ARG A 134 -3.16 -1.54 -14.46
CA ARG A 134 -3.65 -1.99 -15.77
C ARG A 134 -2.87 -3.18 -16.31
N GLU A 135 -1.64 -3.32 -15.88
CA GLU A 135 -0.71 -4.38 -16.27
C GLU A 135 -0.04 -4.96 -15.02
N GLU A 136 0.22 -6.26 -15.06
CA GLU A 136 0.87 -6.99 -13.97
C GLU A 136 2.28 -6.47 -13.70
N ILE A 137 2.66 -6.42 -12.43
CA ILE A 137 3.99 -5.99 -11.99
C ILE A 137 4.85 -7.24 -11.77
N PRO A 138 6.02 -7.38 -12.40
CA PRO A 138 6.89 -8.52 -12.17
C PRO A 138 7.35 -8.63 -10.72
N GLN A 139 7.19 -9.81 -10.10
CA GLN A 139 7.71 -10.06 -8.76
C GLN A 139 9.24 -10.13 -8.72
N GLY A 140 9.84 -9.94 -7.55
CA GLY A 140 11.28 -10.13 -7.34
C GLY A 140 12.15 -8.94 -7.75
N MET A 141 11.55 -7.81 -8.10
CA MET A 141 12.25 -6.53 -8.26
C MET A 141 12.61 -5.96 -6.89
N SER A 142 13.55 -5.02 -6.84
CA SER A 142 13.79 -4.23 -5.63
C SER A 142 12.56 -3.41 -5.26
N PHE A 143 12.47 -2.95 -4.02
CA PHE A 143 11.37 -2.11 -3.54
C PHE A 143 11.19 -0.85 -4.39
N GLY A 144 12.30 -0.18 -4.78
CA GLY A 144 12.26 1.00 -5.64
C GLY A 144 11.79 0.69 -7.07
N GLU A 145 12.32 -0.36 -7.70
CA GLU A 145 11.88 -0.77 -9.05
C GLU A 145 10.40 -1.14 -9.08
N THR A 146 9.89 -1.78 -8.02
CA THR A 146 8.46 -2.09 -7.89
C THR A 146 7.61 -0.80 -7.83
N ILE A 147 8.06 0.19 -7.04
CA ILE A 147 7.41 1.52 -6.99
C ILE A 147 7.41 2.18 -8.37
N ASP A 148 8.55 2.17 -9.06
CA ASP A 148 8.67 2.78 -10.39
C ASP A 148 7.73 2.12 -11.40
N ALA A 149 7.62 0.79 -11.37
CA ALA A 149 6.71 0.04 -12.25
C ALA A 149 5.23 0.36 -11.97
N ILE A 150 4.83 0.48 -10.69
CA ILE A 150 3.48 0.91 -10.30
C ILE A 150 3.19 2.32 -10.84
N ARG A 151 4.11 3.25 -10.63
CA ARG A 151 3.95 4.65 -11.05
C ARG A 151 3.96 4.84 -12.56
N ALA A 152 4.70 4.03 -13.30
CA ALA A 152 4.72 4.05 -14.76
C ALA A 152 3.32 3.83 -15.37
N GLN A 153 2.44 3.14 -14.67
CA GLN A 153 1.04 2.92 -15.07
C GLN A 153 0.06 3.99 -14.52
N GLY A 154 0.54 4.95 -13.74
CA GLY A 154 -0.29 5.90 -12.99
C GLY A 154 -0.95 5.28 -11.75
N GLY A 155 -0.47 4.13 -11.31
CA GLY A 155 -0.89 3.45 -10.10
C GLY A 155 -0.46 4.16 -8.82
N LEU A 156 -1.06 3.77 -7.70
CA LEU A 156 -0.75 4.26 -6.36
C LEU A 156 0.03 3.21 -5.59
N VAL A 157 1.04 3.67 -4.86
CA VAL A 157 1.90 2.84 -4.01
C VAL A 157 1.30 2.71 -2.62
N TYR A 158 0.89 1.50 -2.26
CA TYR A 158 0.36 1.15 -0.95
C TYR A 158 1.31 0.14 -0.30
N VAL A 159 1.77 0.43 0.92
CA VAL A 159 2.65 -0.48 1.66
C VAL A 159 1.80 -1.28 2.67
N PRO A 160 1.60 -2.60 2.43
CA PRO A 160 0.80 -3.45 3.29
C PRO A 160 1.56 -3.81 4.58
N HIS A 161 0.84 -4.01 5.68
CA HIS A 161 1.31 -4.55 6.97
C HIS A 161 2.81 -4.31 7.29
N PRO A 162 3.32 -3.06 7.22
CA PRO A 162 4.76 -2.73 7.15
C PRO A 162 5.57 -3.12 8.39
N PHE A 163 4.91 -3.50 9.48
CA PHE A 163 5.55 -3.86 10.75
C PHE A 163 5.24 -5.28 11.22
N ASP A 164 4.63 -6.13 10.37
CA ASP A 164 4.37 -7.54 10.71
C ASP A 164 5.65 -8.36 10.65
N ARG A 165 6.32 -8.48 11.78
CA ARG A 165 7.60 -9.20 11.91
C ARG A 165 7.49 -10.73 11.78
N LEU A 166 6.30 -11.25 11.56
CA LEU A 166 6.08 -12.67 11.23
C LEU A 166 6.25 -12.95 9.73
N HIS A 167 6.25 -11.90 8.92
CA HIS A 167 6.44 -11.95 7.48
C HIS A 167 7.67 -11.13 7.05
N ALA A 168 8.02 -11.21 5.77
CA ALA A 168 9.01 -10.31 5.20
C ALA A 168 8.42 -8.90 5.13
N ILE A 169 9.11 -7.91 5.69
CA ILE A 169 8.69 -6.52 5.73
C ILE A 169 9.81 -5.61 5.24
N PRO A 170 9.49 -4.41 4.75
CA PRO A 170 10.52 -3.45 4.38
C PRO A 170 11.32 -3.04 5.61
N THR A 171 12.64 -2.89 5.42
CA THR A 171 13.49 -2.39 6.51
C THR A 171 13.14 -0.92 6.85
N PRO A 172 13.41 -0.46 8.08
CA PRO A 172 13.25 0.97 8.39
C PRO A 172 14.02 1.90 7.44
N ALA A 173 15.20 1.48 6.98
CA ALA A 173 15.99 2.23 6.01
C ALA A 173 15.30 2.32 4.65
N THR A 174 14.68 1.22 4.18
CA THR A 174 13.90 1.17 2.95
C THR A 174 12.69 2.08 3.04
N LEU A 175 11.91 2.01 4.12
CA LEU A 175 10.76 2.89 4.33
C LEU A 175 11.17 4.36 4.33
N HIS A 176 12.26 4.73 5.04
CA HIS A 176 12.73 6.12 5.07
C HIS A 176 13.21 6.62 3.70
N ARG A 177 13.90 5.76 2.94
CA ARG A 177 14.37 6.11 1.59
C ARG A 177 13.23 6.44 0.64
N HIS A 178 12.12 5.72 0.76
CA HIS A 178 10.99 5.79 -0.15
C HIS A 178 9.76 6.53 0.40
N LEU A 179 9.89 7.23 1.56
CA LEU A 179 8.78 7.95 2.20
C LEU A 179 7.98 8.86 1.26
N ALA A 180 8.69 9.58 0.37
CA ALA A 180 8.05 10.50 -0.57
C ALA A 180 7.35 9.78 -1.75
N GLU A 181 7.57 8.48 -1.89
CA GLU A 181 7.03 7.67 -2.98
C GLU A 181 5.87 6.78 -2.52
N ILE A 182 5.67 6.65 -1.22
CA ILE A 182 4.54 5.92 -0.62
C ILE A 182 3.32 6.82 -0.62
N ASP A 183 2.26 6.44 -1.32
CA ASP A 183 0.99 7.16 -1.32
C ASP A 183 0.13 6.79 -0.11
N VAL A 184 0.14 5.50 0.28
CA VAL A 184 -0.67 4.97 1.38
C VAL A 184 0.16 3.99 2.22
N LEU A 185 0.03 4.09 3.54
CA LEU A 185 0.59 3.11 4.48
C LEU A 185 -0.54 2.35 5.18
N GLU A 186 -0.51 1.03 5.17
CA GLU A 186 -1.49 0.24 5.92
C GLU A 186 -1.25 0.38 7.42
N VAL A 187 -2.19 1.03 8.08
CA VAL A 187 -2.15 1.25 9.54
C VAL A 187 -3.06 0.31 10.31
N TYR A 188 -3.89 -0.42 9.61
CA TYR A 188 -4.70 -1.49 10.16
C TYR A 188 -4.90 -2.61 9.14
N ASN A 189 -4.38 -3.77 9.46
CA ASN A 189 -4.62 -5.03 8.79
C ASN A 189 -5.29 -5.99 9.79
N ALA A 190 -6.48 -6.48 9.45
CA ALA A 190 -7.28 -7.27 10.38
C ALA A 190 -6.77 -8.72 10.57
N ARG A 191 -5.81 -9.16 9.75
CA ARG A 191 -5.22 -10.49 9.81
C ARG A 191 -4.00 -10.56 10.73
N LEU A 192 -3.45 -9.41 11.13
CA LEU A 192 -2.28 -9.37 12.02
C LEU A 192 -2.55 -10.02 13.38
N LEU A 193 -1.63 -10.89 13.78
CA LEU A 193 -1.73 -11.61 15.07
C LEU A 193 -1.56 -10.67 16.27
N PHE A 194 -0.71 -9.65 16.14
CA PHE A 194 -0.39 -8.72 17.22
C PHE A 194 -0.84 -7.30 16.83
N GLU A 195 -1.79 -6.76 17.59
CA GLU A 195 -2.30 -5.39 17.41
C GLU A 195 -1.18 -4.33 17.51
N ALA A 196 -0.11 -4.65 18.25
CA ALA A 196 1.06 -3.76 18.38
C ALA A 196 1.69 -3.39 17.01
N TYR A 197 1.59 -4.26 16.01
CA TYR A 197 2.09 -3.98 14.65
C TYR A 197 1.22 -2.94 13.93
N ASN A 198 -0.10 -3.02 14.07
CA ASN A 198 -1.03 -1.99 13.57
C ASN A 198 -0.76 -0.63 14.24
N GLU A 199 -0.55 -0.64 15.57
CA GLU A 199 -0.23 0.59 16.31
C GLU A 199 1.12 1.19 15.89
N GLU A 200 2.13 0.36 15.58
CA GLU A 200 3.42 0.81 15.06
C GLU A 200 3.23 1.48 13.69
N GLY A 201 2.44 0.88 12.79
CA GLY A 201 2.06 1.45 11.49
C GLY A 201 1.36 2.81 11.64
N LEU A 202 0.39 2.90 12.53
CA LEU A 202 -0.32 4.15 12.78
C LEU A 202 0.60 5.26 13.33
N ARG A 203 1.51 4.91 14.26
CA ARG A 203 2.51 5.88 14.78
C ARG A 203 3.46 6.34 13.69
N PHE A 204 3.90 5.43 12.83
CA PHE A 204 4.79 5.76 11.71
C PHE A 204 4.07 6.66 10.70
N ALA A 205 2.85 6.33 10.27
CA ALA A 205 2.08 7.14 9.36
C ALA A 205 1.87 8.57 9.89
N ARG A 206 1.53 8.72 11.17
CA ARG A 206 1.38 10.03 11.82
C ARG A 206 2.69 10.82 11.87
N LYS A 207 3.79 10.15 12.21
CA LYS A 207 5.12 10.79 12.32
C LYS A 207 5.58 11.37 10.99
N TYR A 208 5.31 10.68 9.90
CA TYR A 208 5.79 11.06 8.56
C TYR A 208 4.68 11.61 7.66
N ASN A 209 3.50 11.88 8.22
CA ASN A 209 2.33 12.45 7.51
C ASN A 209 1.97 11.63 6.26
N LEU A 210 2.00 10.29 6.37
CA LEU A 210 1.55 9.39 5.33
C LEU A 210 0.04 9.17 5.41
N THR A 211 -0.61 9.00 4.26
CA THR A 211 -2.04 8.69 4.22
C THR A 211 -2.31 7.30 4.77
N PRO A 212 -3.17 7.15 5.80
CA PRO A 212 -3.46 5.85 6.39
C PRO A 212 -4.40 5.03 5.51
N GLY A 213 -4.07 3.76 5.29
CA GLY A 213 -4.94 2.76 4.67
C GLY A 213 -5.32 1.67 5.66
N ALA A 214 -6.33 0.87 5.31
CA ALA A 214 -6.69 -0.32 6.06
C ALA A 214 -7.29 -1.39 5.15
N GLY A 215 -7.00 -2.65 5.46
CA GLY A 215 -7.52 -3.81 4.76
C GLY A 215 -7.77 -4.99 5.68
N SER A 216 -8.59 -5.91 5.22
CA SER A 216 -8.84 -7.15 5.95
C SER A 216 -7.78 -8.21 5.70
N ASP A 217 -7.11 -8.16 4.56
CA ASP A 217 -6.20 -9.20 4.08
C ASP A 217 -6.91 -10.58 4.09
N ALA A 218 -8.17 -10.56 3.64
CA ALA A 218 -9.05 -11.71 3.79
C ALA A 218 -8.72 -12.80 2.77
N HIS A 219 -8.54 -14.01 3.28
CA HIS A 219 -8.38 -15.26 2.53
C HIS A 219 -9.58 -16.21 2.69
N VAL A 220 -10.60 -15.74 3.37
CA VAL A 220 -11.92 -16.38 3.52
C VAL A 220 -13.00 -15.31 3.56
N LEU A 221 -14.18 -15.57 2.99
CA LEU A 221 -15.29 -14.60 2.91
C LEU A 221 -15.65 -13.98 4.26
N ALA A 222 -15.59 -14.76 5.35
CA ALA A 222 -15.85 -14.26 6.69
C ALA A 222 -14.88 -13.15 7.16
N GLY A 223 -13.71 -13.02 6.52
CA GLY A 223 -12.73 -11.97 6.81
C GLY A 223 -13.01 -10.65 6.11
N VAL A 224 -13.73 -10.66 5.00
CA VAL A 224 -14.00 -9.48 4.17
C VAL A 224 -14.66 -8.38 4.98
N GLY A 225 -14.15 -7.15 4.88
CA GLY A 225 -14.67 -5.98 5.57
C GLY A 225 -14.33 -5.90 7.07
N THR A 226 -13.48 -6.79 7.60
CA THR A 226 -13.04 -6.75 9.02
C THR A 226 -11.98 -5.67 9.27
N GLY A 227 -11.21 -5.30 8.23
CA GLY A 227 -10.39 -4.11 8.14
C GLY A 227 -10.86 -3.27 6.96
N ALA A 228 -11.17 -2.00 7.18
CA ALA A 228 -11.73 -1.15 6.14
C ALA A 228 -11.51 0.33 6.47
N VAL A 229 -11.80 1.18 5.51
CA VAL A 229 -11.88 2.63 5.68
C VAL A 229 -13.27 3.15 5.33
N ARG A 230 -13.77 4.12 6.07
CA ARG A 230 -14.96 4.89 5.72
C ARG A 230 -14.51 6.18 5.06
N MET A 231 -14.85 6.36 3.79
CA MET A 231 -14.37 7.47 2.97
C MET A 231 -15.45 7.97 2.02
N ARG A 232 -15.24 9.11 1.39
CA ARG A 232 -16.14 9.59 0.33
C ARG A 232 -15.94 8.74 -0.94
N ARG A 233 -17.03 8.51 -1.69
CA ARG A 233 -16.98 7.83 -3.00
C ARG A 233 -16.02 8.57 -3.94
N PHE A 234 -15.36 7.85 -4.81
CA PHE A 234 -14.34 8.36 -5.73
C PHE A 234 -14.52 7.77 -7.13
N SER A 235 -13.96 8.42 -8.14
CA SER A 235 -14.02 8.00 -9.55
C SER A 235 -12.65 7.66 -10.16
N GLY A 236 -11.59 7.65 -9.37
CA GLY A 236 -10.24 7.34 -9.86
C GLY A 236 -9.16 7.58 -8.80
N PRO A 237 -7.88 7.37 -9.13
CA PRO A 237 -6.80 7.39 -8.15
C PRO A 237 -6.63 8.74 -7.45
N GLU A 238 -6.83 9.85 -8.15
CA GLU A 238 -6.68 11.19 -7.55
C GLU A 238 -7.77 11.48 -6.52
N GLU A 239 -9.04 11.24 -6.88
CA GLU A 239 -10.15 11.40 -5.95
C GLU A 239 -10.10 10.39 -4.80
N PHE A 240 -9.60 9.18 -5.06
CA PHE A 240 -9.35 8.18 -4.03
C PHE A 240 -8.39 8.70 -2.96
N LEU A 241 -7.22 9.24 -3.34
CA LEU A 241 -6.26 9.79 -2.38
C LEU A 241 -6.84 10.95 -1.56
N VAL A 242 -7.56 11.86 -2.22
CA VAL A 242 -8.24 12.97 -1.53
C VAL A 242 -9.25 12.44 -0.52
N SER A 243 -10.05 11.44 -0.91
CA SER A 243 -11.07 10.84 -0.03
C SER A 243 -10.45 10.02 1.10
N LEU A 244 -9.33 9.35 0.83
CA LEU A 244 -8.63 8.52 1.82
C LEU A 244 -7.91 9.36 2.87
N HIS A 245 -7.44 10.55 2.51
CA HIS A 245 -6.77 11.45 3.46
C HIS A 245 -7.67 11.79 4.67
N ASP A 246 -8.97 11.93 4.42
CA ASP A 246 -9.97 12.28 5.44
C ASP A 246 -10.77 11.05 5.91
N ALA A 247 -10.30 9.84 5.59
CA ALA A 247 -11.00 8.61 5.90
C ALA A 247 -10.89 8.21 7.37
N GLU A 248 -11.91 7.52 7.85
CA GLU A 248 -11.93 6.87 9.15
C GLU A 248 -11.57 5.39 9.01
N VAL A 249 -10.58 4.92 9.76
CA VAL A 249 -10.20 3.50 9.82
C VAL A 249 -11.23 2.73 10.66
N LEU A 250 -11.89 1.77 10.03
CA LEU A 250 -12.86 0.89 10.67
C LEU A 250 -12.21 -0.44 11.06
N ARG A 251 -12.33 -0.80 12.33
CA ARG A 251 -11.79 -2.03 12.90
C ARG A 251 -12.93 -2.93 13.34
N ARG A 252 -13.07 -4.08 12.72
CA ARG A 252 -14.09 -5.08 13.04
C ARG A 252 -13.43 -6.44 13.25
N PRO A 253 -12.58 -6.59 14.27
CA PRO A 253 -11.77 -7.77 14.45
C PRO A 253 -12.64 -9.02 14.62
N LYS A 254 -12.26 -10.11 13.96
CA LYS A 254 -12.77 -11.45 14.18
C LYS A 254 -11.66 -12.33 14.79
N SER A 255 -12.04 -13.40 15.45
CA SER A 255 -11.07 -14.35 15.97
C SER A 255 -10.20 -14.91 14.84
N LEU A 256 -8.89 -14.70 14.91
CA LEU A 256 -7.93 -15.23 13.94
C LEU A 256 -7.95 -16.76 13.90
N VAL A 257 -8.16 -17.41 15.03
CA VAL A 257 -8.31 -18.89 15.11
C VAL A 257 -9.53 -19.33 14.30
N TYR A 258 -10.65 -18.59 14.41
CA TYR A 258 -11.85 -18.88 13.61
C TYR A 258 -11.60 -18.70 12.11
N LEU A 259 -10.99 -17.59 11.70
CA LEU A 259 -10.68 -17.33 10.29
C LEU A 259 -9.70 -18.35 9.72
N GLN A 260 -8.64 -18.70 10.48
CA GLN A 260 -7.69 -19.73 10.08
C GLN A 260 -8.34 -21.12 9.97
N GLY A 261 -9.22 -21.46 10.88
CA GLY A 261 -10.00 -22.70 10.82
C GLY A 261 -10.86 -22.78 9.55
N LEU A 262 -11.52 -21.67 9.17
CA LEU A 262 -12.29 -21.58 7.92
C LEU A 262 -11.38 -21.74 6.69
N LYS A 263 -10.20 -21.13 6.67
CA LYS A 263 -9.23 -21.27 5.58
C LYS A 263 -8.81 -22.73 5.40
N TRP A 264 -8.51 -23.45 6.47
CA TRP A 264 -8.14 -24.88 6.39
C TRP A 264 -9.29 -25.74 5.88
N VAL A 265 -10.53 -25.45 6.30
CA VAL A 265 -11.72 -26.17 5.80
C VAL A 265 -11.94 -25.91 4.32
N ALA A 266 -11.79 -24.68 3.84
CA ALA A 266 -11.91 -24.35 2.43
C ALA A 266 -10.87 -25.07 1.57
N GLN A 267 -9.59 -25.01 1.95
CA GLN A 267 -8.50 -25.70 1.27
C GLN A 267 -8.63 -27.22 1.27
N ALA A 268 -9.17 -27.82 2.35
CA ALA A 268 -9.42 -29.26 2.39
C ALA A 268 -10.53 -29.67 1.42
N LYS A 269 -11.56 -28.85 1.25
CA LYS A 269 -12.65 -29.11 0.28
C LYS A 269 -12.17 -29.07 -1.18
N GLU A 270 -11.26 -28.15 -1.51
CA GLU A 270 -10.68 -28.07 -2.86
C GLU A 270 -9.81 -29.28 -3.22
N ARG A 271 -9.05 -29.81 -2.25
CA ARG A 271 -8.20 -31.01 -2.47
C ARG A 271 -9.02 -32.28 -2.70
N VAL A 272 -10.30 -32.28 -2.40
CA VAL A 272 -11.22 -33.44 -2.53
C VAL A 272 -12.08 -33.32 -3.80
N ARG A 273 -12.10 -32.19 -4.46
CA ARG A 273 -12.71 -31.97 -5.79
C ARG A 273 -11.69 -32.25 -6.90
#